data_9221413447fbceb7749578000721047e
#
_entry.id   9221413447fbceb7749578000721047e
#
_cell.length_a   1.000
_cell.length_b   1.000
_cell.length_c   1.000
_cell.angle_alpha   90.00
_cell.angle_beta   90.00
_cell.angle_gamma   90.00
#
_symmetry.space_group_name_H-M   'P 1'
#
loop_
_entity.id
_entity.type
_entity.pdbx_description
1 polymer ?
#
loop_
_entity_poly.entity_id
_entity_poly.type
_entity_poly.pdbx_seq_one_letter_code
_entity_poly.pdbx_strand_id
1 'polypeptide(L)'
;MDVISQMKKHQWTIGGIMIAVVLILLEEESIPGVWAIPLAIIAAILGGLYFLRVGKLAEQRSKKFKNLAEQMGMEFSVEDEWDIGASLSAFDLFWEADITNVLSGDSEQLGYGEAFEVTVLECRNVIQTADNSRKTIVQTVICFHSPQLSLPDFSMRREEWHHKLRSKLGYQDIDFESHPTAVEFLKKYLLRGKDEQTIRALFTDAVLTFFAAHPDKVCVEGSDDQLIWYQPGKIIEPEDIPAFMKEGFEVFRVFARKQN
;
A
#
# COMPACT_ATOMS: atom_id res chain seq x y z
N MET A 1 -16.69 4.58 -8.30
CA MET A 1 -16.32 4.68 -9.74
C MET A 1 -15.54 3.42 -10.06
N ASP A 2 -16.12 2.55 -10.88
CA ASP A 2 -15.83 1.12 -11.08
C ASP A 2 -14.34 0.84 -11.37
N VAL A 3 -13.69 -0.07 -10.62
CA VAL A 3 -12.29 -0.53 -10.82
C VAL A 3 -12.11 -1.10 -12.23
N ILE A 4 -13.15 -1.76 -12.75
CA ILE A 4 -13.19 -2.18 -14.15
C ILE A 4 -13.09 -0.97 -15.09
N SER A 5 -13.66 0.17 -14.71
CA SER A 5 -13.56 1.44 -15.45
C SER A 5 -12.16 2.06 -15.35
N GLN A 6 -11.51 1.98 -14.18
CA GLN A 6 -10.12 2.46 -13.97
C GLN A 6 -9.09 1.54 -14.61
N MET A 7 -9.26 0.23 -14.48
CA MET A 7 -8.46 -0.75 -15.24
C MET A 7 -8.67 -0.55 -16.76
N LYS A 8 -9.90 -0.35 -17.20
CA LYS A 8 -10.19 0.01 -18.60
C LYS A 8 -9.50 1.31 -19.00
N LYS A 9 -9.48 2.34 -18.16
CA LYS A 9 -8.84 3.63 -18.44
C LYS A 9 -7.31 3.52 -18.60
N HIS A 10 -6.63 2.76 -17.74
CA HIS A 10 -5.20 2.47 -17.89
C HIS A 10 -4.90 1.53 -19.05
N GLN A 11 -5.79 0.62 -19.30
CA GLN A 11 -5.73 -0.32 -20.39
C GLN A 11 -5.90 0.40 -21.75
N TRP A 12 -6.81 1.37 -21.84
CA TRP A 12 -6.93 2.25 -22.99
C TRP A 12 -5.66 3.09 -23.21
N THR A 13 -4.96 3.45 -22.13
CA THR A 13 -3.70 4.19 -22.24
C THR A 13 -2.58 3.32 -22.82
N ILE A 14 -2.45 2.05 -22.41
CA ILE A 14 -1.45 1.13 -22.95
C ILE A 14 -1.83 0.71 -24.38
N GLY A 15 -3.10 0.41 -24.64
CA GLY A 15 -3.61 0.15 -25.98
C GLY A 15 -3.45 1.37 -26.90
N GLY A 16 -3.72 2.57 -26.39
CA GLY A 16 -3.52 3.83 -27.10
C GLY A 16 -2.04 4.12 -27.39
N ILE A 17 -1.14 3.82 -26.43
CA ILE A 17 0.32 3.95 -26.64
C ILE A 17 0.80 2.95 -27.71
N MET A 18 0.34 1.71 -27.68
CA MET A 18 0.70 0.73 -28.73
C MET A 18 0.18 1.14 -30.10
N ILE A 19 -1.05 1.66 -30.18
CA ILE A 19 -1.61 2.19 -31.42
C ILE A 19 -0.83 3.43 -31.87
N ALA A 20 -0.48 4.34 -30.94
CA ALA A 20 0.33 5.51 -31.24
C ALA A 20 1.74 5.14 -31.72
N VAL A 21 2.39 4.16 -31.10
CA VAL A 21 3.70 3.64 -31.55
C VAL A 21 3.59 3.03 -32.94
N VAL A 22 2.53 2.27 -33.21
CA VAL A 22 2.29 1.72 -34.55
C VAL A 22 2.04 2.85 -35.55
N LEU A 23 1.27 3.88 -35.22
CA LEU A 23 1.02 5.03 -36.08
C LEU A 23 2.30 5.85 -36.32
N ILE A 24 3.14 6.06 -35.30
CA ILE A 24 4.45 6.74 -35.42
C ILE A 24 5.38 5.93 -36.33
N LEU A 25 5.43 4.61 -36.19
CA LEU A 25 6.22 3.72 -37.07
C LEU A 25 5.68 3.71 -38.52
N LEU A 26 4.43 4.07 -38.72
CA LEU A 26 3.81 4.20 -40.02
C LEU A 26 4.08 5.56 -40.69
N GLU A 27 4.34 6.62 -39.88
CA GLU A 27 4.68 7.96 -40.38
C GLU A 27 6.16 8.08 -40.76
N GLU A 28 7.04 7.26 -40.18
CA GLU A 28 8.44 7.15 -40.66
C GLU A 28 8.43 6.32 -41.94
N GLU A 29 8.91 6.87 -43.08
CA GLU A 29 9.03 6.24 -44.42
C GLU A 29 9.84 4.91 -44.43
N SER A 30 10.22 4.38 -43.27
CA SER A 30 11.03 3.20 -43.08
C SER A 30 10.27 1.86 -43.24
N ILE A 31 8.92 1.87 -43.21
CA ILE A 31 8.12 0.64 -43.38
C ILE A 31 7.34 0.73 -44.71
N PRO A 32 7.59 -0.16 -45.66
CA PRO A 32 6.76 -0.22 -46.89
C PRO A 32 5.29 -0.36 -46.52
N GLY A 33 4.41 0.47 -47.07
CA GLY A 33 3.00 0.54 -46.72
C GLY A 33 2.25 -0.80 -46.78
N VAL A 34 2.79 -1.76 -47.53
CA VAL A 34 2.25 -3.12 -47.67
C VAL A 34 2.34 -3.91 -46.34
N TRP A 35 3.30 -3.57 -45.48
CA TRP A 35 3.49 -4.22 -44.16
C TRP A 35 2.80 -3.50 -43.00
N ALA A 36 2.36 -2.29 -43.21
CA ALA A 36 1.74 -1.45 -42.19
C ALA A 36 0.44 -2.05 -41.63
N ILE A 37 -0.44 -2.51 -42.47
CA ILE A 37 -1.73 -3.11 -42.08
C ILE A 37 -1.53 -4.45 -41.35
N PRO A 38 -0.72 -5.41 -41.86
CA PRO A 38 -0.43 -6.65 -41.11
C PRO A 38 0.19 -6.41 -39.72
N LEU A 39 1.13 -5.47 -39.60
CA LEU A 39 1.76 -5.15 -38.31
C LEU A 39 0.77 -4.53 -37.32
N ALA A 40 -0.11 -3.64 -37.77
CA ALA A 40 -1.16 -3.06 -36.94
C ALA A 40 -2.14 -4.13 -36.42
N ILE A 41 -2.52 -5.08 -37.27
CA ILE A 41 -3.39 -6.21 -36.88
C ILE A 41 -2.68 -7.10 -35.83
N ILE A 42 -1.41 -7.45 -36.03
CA ILE A 42 -0.62 -8.25 -35.09
C ILE A 42 -0.52 -7.52 -33.75
N ALA A 43 -0.21 -6.23 -33.74
CA ALA A 43 -0.13 -5.43 -32.52
C ALA A 43 -1.47 -5.37 -31.78
N ALA A 44 -2.58 -5.21 -32.49
CA ALA A 44 -3.92 -5.23 -31.91
C ALA A 44 -4.27 -6.59 -31.28
N ILE A 45 -3.92 -7.70 -31.95
CA ILE A 45 -4.14 -9.05 -31.43
C ILE A 45 -3.28 -9.29 -30.19
N LEU A 46 -2.00 -8.95 -30.22
CA LEU A 46 -1.10 -9.12 -29.07
C LEU A 46 -1.53 -8.25 -27.89
N GLY A 47 -1.94 -7.01 -28.15
CA GLY A 47 -2.51 -6.12 -27.15
C GLY A 47 -3.79 -6.70 -26.53
N GLY A 48 -4.70 -7.21 -27.34
CA GLY A 48 -5.92 -7.88 -26.87
C GLY A 48 -5.63 -9.12 -26.03
N LEU A 49 -4.70 -9.98 -26.45
CA LEU A 49 -4.30 -11.17 -25.70
C LEU A 49 -3.62 -10.81 -24.37
N TYR A 50 -2.73 -9.83 -24.36
CA TYR A 50 -2.12 -9.30 -23.16
C TYR A 50 -3.19 -8.80 -22.17
N PHE A 51 -4.15 -8.08 -22.67
CA PHE A 51 -5.27 -7.53 -21.93
C PHE A 51 -6.12 -8.61 -21.25
N LEU A 52 -6.52 -9.62 -22.01
CA LEU A 52 -7.28 -10.75 -21.49
C LEU A 52 -6.48 -11.52 -20.44
N ARG A 53 -5.16 -11.64 -20.61
CA ARG A 53 -4.29 -12.32 -19.65
C ARG A 53 -4.20 -11.55 -18.32
N VAL A 54 -4.00 -10.23 -18.38
CA VAL A 54 -3.94 -9.38 -17.16
C VAL A 54 -5.26 -9.43 -16.40
N GLY A 55 -6.40 -9.33 -17.10
CA GLY A 55 -7.71 -9.46 -16.47
C GLY A 55 -7.94 -10.80 -15.79
N LYS A 56 -7.55 -11.91 -16.44
CA LYS A 56 -7.63 -13.25 -15.85
C LYS A 56 -6.74 -13.40 -14.60
N LEU A 57 -5.53 -12.83 -14.61
CA LEU A 57 -4.64 -12.89 -13.45
C LEU A 57 -5.21 -12.10 -12.27
N ALA A 58 -5.78 -10.92 -12.50
CA ALA A 58 -6.45 -10.15 -11.47
C ALA A 58 -7.66 -10.90 -10.90
N GLU A 59 -8.50 -11.49 -11.75
CA GLU A 59 -9.63 -12.30 -11.31
C GLU A 59 -9.20 -13.52 -10.50
N GLN A 60 -8.15 -14.23 -10.94
CA GLN A 60 -7.59 -15.37 -10.20
C GLN A 60 -7.06 -14.95 -8.83
N ARG A 61 -6.40 -13.78 -8.75
CA ARG A 61 -5.93 -13.23 -7.49
C ARG A 61 -7.08 -12.91 -6.55
N SER A 62 -8.12 -12.21 -7.03
CA SER A 62 -9.31 -11.90 -6.22
C SER A 62 -10.04 -13.17 -5.75
N LYS A 63 -10.09 -14.22 -6.58
CA LYS A 63 -10.63 -15.53 -6.15
C LYS A 63 -9.83 -16.16 -5.01
N LYS A 64 -8.50 -16.06 -5.05
CA LYS A 64 -7.64 -16.55 -3.96
C LYS A 64 -7.89 -15.76 -2.66
N PHE A 65 -8.01 -14.44 -2.75
CA PHE A 65 -8.38 -13.61 -1.61
C PHE A 65 -9.74 -13.99 -1.02
N LYS A 66 -10.74 -14.20 -1.87
CA LYS A 66 -12.06 -14.66 -1.44
C LYS A 66 -12.00 -16.00 -0.70
N ASN A 67 -11.29 -16.98 -1.26
CA ASN A 67 -11.12 -18.28 -0.62
C ASN A 67 -10.39 -18.17 0.73
N LEU A 68 -9.40 -17.29 0.82
CA LEU A 68 -8.70 -17.01 2.07
C LEU A 68 -9.64 -16.37 3.10
N ALA A 69 -10.46 -15.39 2.70
CA ALA A 69 -11.46 -14.78 3.56
C ALA A 69 -12.41 -15.83 4.18
N GLU A 70 -12.94 -16.72 3.33
CA GLU A 70 -13.80 -17.83 3.78
C GLU A 70 -13.10 -18.74 4.80
N GLN A 71 -11.80 -19.05 4.59
CA GLN A 71 -11.01 -19.87 5.50
C GLN A 71 -10.73 -19.17 6.84
N MET A 72 -10.57 -17.86 6.83
CA MET A 72 -10.26 -17.06 8.02
C MET A 72 -11.51 -16.52 8.73
N GLY A 73 -12.71 -16.72 8.17
CA GLY A 73 -13.93 -16.15 8.70
C GLY A 73 -14.03 -14.62 8.52
N MET A 74 -13.28 -14.06 7.56
CA MET A 74 -13.28 -12.61 7.23
C MET A 74 -14.25 -12.30 6.11
N GLU A 75 -14.69 -11.06 6.03
CA GLU A 75 -15.42 -10.54 4.89
C GLU A 75 -14.47 -10.18 3.75
N PHE A 76 -14.95 -10.24 2.51
CA PHE A 76 -14.15 -9.94 1.32
C PHE A 76 -14.92 -9.08 0.33
N SER A 77 -14.28 -8.02 -0.17
CA SER A 77 -14.71 -7.27 -1.35
C SER A 77 -13.60 -7.11 -2.37
N VAL A 78 -13.94 -7.16 -3.65
CA VAL A 78 -12.98 -6.90 -4.75
C VAL A 78 -12.62 -5.43 -4.84
N GLU A 79 -13.57 -4.57 -4.51
CA GLU A 79 -13.47 -3.11 -4.54
C GLU A 79 -13.69 -2.55 -3.12
N ASP A 80 -13.43 -1.26 -2.93
CA ASP A 80 -13.68 -0.58 -1.65
C ASP A 80 -15.18 -0.29 -1.45
N GLU A 81 -15.97 -1.33 -1.27
CA GLU A 81 -17.42 -1.23 -1.05
C GLU A 81 -17.77 -0.64 0.33
N TRP A 82 -16.83 -0.67 1.28
CA TRP A 82 -17.01 -0.19 2.65
C TRP A 82 -16.45 1.20 2.89
N ASP A 83 -16.02 1.90 1.81
CA ASP A 83 -15.45 3.25 1.87
C ASP A 83 -14.25 3.37 2.84
N ILE A 84 -13.45 2.31 2.88
CA ILE A 84 -12.25 2.21 3.74
C ILE A 84 -11.28 3.35 3.44
N GLY A 85 -11.11 3.70 2.16
CA GLY A 85 -10.24 4.81 1.75
C GLY A 85 -10.66 6.14 2.36
N ALA A 86 -11.96 6.40 2.53
CA ALA A 86 -12.44 7.60 3.20
C ALA A 86 -12.22 7.55 4.71
N SER A 87 -12.43 6.39 5.35
CA SER A 87 -12.16 6.19 6.78
C SER A 87 -10.68 6.37 7.13
N LEU A 88 -9.78 6.04 6.20
CA LEU A 88 -8.33 6.16 6.32
C LEU A 88 -7.77 7.46 5.73
N SER A 89 -8.61 8.47 5.52
CA SER A 89 -8.22 9.78 4.93
C SER A 89 -7.18 10.55 5.75
N ALA A 90 -6.98 10.20 7.02
CA ALA A 90 -5.90 10.72 7.86
C ALA A 90 -4.50 10.34 7.35
N PHE A 91 -4.38 9.26 6.57
CA PHE A 91 -3.13 8.74 6.06
C PHE A 91 -2.91 9.17 4.60
N ASP A 92 -1.75 9.79 4.31
CA ASP A 92 -1.41 10.23 2.95
C ASP A 92 -1.37 9.10 1.93
N LEU A 93 -1.14 7.87 2.40
CA LEU A 93 -1.12 6.67 1.59
C LEU A 93 -2.43 6.46 0.82
N PHE A 94 -3.56 6.84 1.41
CA PHE A 94 -4.88 6.63 0.81
C PHE A 94 -5.39 7.82 -0.02
N TRP A 95 -4.59 8.90 -0.10
CA TRP A 95 -4.93 10.03 -0.95
C TRP A 95 -4.91 9.61 -2.43
N GLU A 96 -6.07 9.72 -3.10
CA GLU A 96 -6.24 9.30 -4.50
C GLU A 96 -5.76 7.85 -4.78
N ALA A 97 -5.76 7.00 -3.76
CA ALA A 97 -5.39 5.61 -3.90
C ALA A 97 -6.53 4.80 -4.52
N ASP A 98 -6.14 3.81 -5.30
CA ASP A 98 -7.03 2.78 -5.83
C ASP A 98 -6.93 1.56 -4.91
N ILE A 99 -8.04 1.19 -4.25
CA ILE A 99 -8.11 0.13 -3.24
C ILE A 99 -8.84 -1.06 -3.83
N THR A 100 -8.24 -2.24 -3.67
CA THR A 100 -8.79 -3.50 -4.17
C THR A 100 -8.48 -4.65 -3.23
N ASN A 101 -9.18 -5.77 -3.41
CA ASN A 101 -8.99 -7.01 -2.65
C ASN A 101 -8.98 -6.77 -1.13
N VAL A 102 -10.09 -6.22 -0.64
CA VAL A 102 -10.26 -5.85 0.77
C VAL A 102 -10.73 -7.06 1.57
N LEU A 103 -9.99 -7.42 2.61
CA LEU A 103 -10.36 -8.37 3.65
C LEU A 103 -10.67 -7.59 4.93
N SER A 104 -11.80 -7.81 5.56
CA SER A 104 -12.15 -7.18 6.82
C SER A 104 -12.60 -8.22 7.84
N GLY A 105 -12.20 -8.05 9.09
CA GLY A 105 -12.57 -8.92 10.19
C GLY A 105 -12.24 -8.31 11.54
N ASP A 106 -12.75 -8.90 12.59
CA ASP A 106 -12.48 -8.49 13.96
C ASP A 106 -11.57 -9.48 14.68
N SER A 107 -11.02 -9.02 15.79
CA SER A 107 -10.09 -9.80 16.61
C SER A 107 -10.70 -11.05 17.22
N GLU A 108 -12.00 -11.04 17.52
CA GLU A 108 -12.72 -12.17 18.12
C GLU A 108 -12.84 -13.31 17.11
N GLN A 109 -13.24 -13.00 15.87
CA GLN A 109 -13.30 -13.95 14.76
C GLN A 109 -11.94 -14.59 14.47
N LEU A 110 -10.88 -13.81 14.59
CA LEU A 110 -9.49 -14.24 14.32
C LEU A 110 -8.83 -14.94 15.51
N GLY A 111 -9.51 -15.03 16.67
CA GLY A 111 -9.00 -15.70 17.88
C GLY A 111 -7.92 -14.90 18.63
N TYR A 112 -7.85 -13.59 18.45
CA TYR A 112 -6.99 -12.70 19.25
C TYR A 112 -7.73 -12.24 20.51
N GLY A 113 -6.97 -12.01 21.59
CA GLY A 113 -7.52 -11.59 22.89
C GLY A 113 -7.68 -10.08 23.04
N GLU A 114 -7.17 -9.29 22.11
CA GLU A 114 -7.24 -7.84 22.09
C GLU A 114 -8.42 -7.36 21.21
N ALA A 115 -9.06 -6.26 21.60
CA ALA A 115 -10.19 -5.73 20.83
C ALA A 115 -9.69 -4.83 19.68
N PHE A 116 -9.84 -5.28 18.44
CA PHE A 116 -9.55 -4.50 17.24
C PHE A 116 -10.33 -5.01 16.03
N GLU A 117 -10.52 -4.13 15.08
CA GLU A 117 -10.90 -4.47 13.71
C GLU A 117 -9.63 -4.44 12.85
N VAL A 118 -9.51 -5.36 11.91
CA VAL A 118 -8.39 -5.44 10.98
C VAL A 118 -8.87 -5.48 9.55
N THR A 119 -8.27 -4.64 8.73
CA THR A 119 -8.48 -4.65 7.28
C THR A 119 -7.15 -4.90 6.58
N VAL A 120 -7.13 -5.87 5.67
CA VAL A 120 -6.00 -6.11 4.75
C VAL A 120 -6.47 -5.77 3.36
N LEU A 121 -5.71 -4.94 2.66
CA LEU A 121 -6.11 -4.46 1.33
C LEU A 121 -4.90 -4.29 0.41
N GLU A 122 -5.16 -4.24 -0.89
CA GLU A 122 -4.19 -3.82 -1.88
C GLU A 122 -4.41 -2.34 -2.22
N CYS A 123 -3.36 -1.56 -2.03
CA CYS A 123 -3.36 -0.12 -2.28
C CYS A 123 -2.46 0.19 -3.47
N ARG A 124 -3.01 0.89 -4.46
CA ARG A 124 -2.29 1.38 -5.63
C ARG A 124 -2.21 2.89 -5.61
N ASN A 125 -1.00 3.41 -5.64
CA ASN A 125 -0.74 4.85 -5.71
C ASN A 125 0.05 5.20 -6.96
N VAL A 126 -0.17 6.39 -7.49
CA VAL A 126 0.68 6.99 -8.52
C VAL A 126 1.50 8.10 -7.87
N ILE A 127 2.79 7.87 -7.74
CA ILE A 127 3.72 8.86 -7.20
C ILE A 127 4.48 9.57 -8.32
N GLN A 128 4.80 10.84 -8.10
CA GLN A 128 5.68 11.59 -8.98
C GLN A 128 7.11 11.45 -8.47
N THR A 129 8.01 10.97 -9.33
CA THR A 129 9.42 10.80 -9.02
C THR A 129 10.19 12.13 -9.17
N ALA A 130 11.43 12.18 -8.68
CA ALA A 130 12.25 13.40 -8.67
C ALA A 130 12.55 13.96 -10.09
N ASP A 131 12.56 13.07 -11.09
CA ASP A 131 12.74 13.39 -12.52
C ASP A 131 11.42 13.77 -13.23
N ASN A 132 10.36 14.03 -12.46
CA ASN A 132 9.02 14.37 -12.94
C ASN A 132 8.29 13.22 -13.66
N SER A 133 8.83 12.00 -13.63
CA SER A 133 8.11 10.83 -14.13
C SER A 133 7.04 10.35 -13.14
N ARG A 134 6.06 9.57 -13.63
CA ARG A 134 5.03 8.97 -12.79
C ARG A 134 5.34 7.48 -12.59
N LYS A 135 5.39 7.05 -11.35
CA LYS A 135 5.57 5.64 -11.00
C LYS A 135 4.35 5.12 -10.25
N THR A 136 3.79 4.01 -10.72
CA THR A 136 2.74 3.31 -10.00
C THR A 136 3.37 2.38 -8.98
N ILE A 137 2.91 2.45 -7.73
CA ILE A 137 3.28 1.55 -6.65
C ILE A 137 2.03 0.81 -6.23
N VAL A 138 2.14 -0.51 -6.13
CA VAL A 138 1.10 -1.37 -5.58
C VAL A 138 1.69 -2.09 -4.38
N GLN A 139 0.95 -2.15 -3.29
CA GLN A 139 1.40 -2.78 -2.05
C GLN A 139 0.25 -3.30 -1.23
N THR A 140 0.51 -4.31 -0.42
CA THR A 140 -0.45 -4.81 0.57
C THR A 140 -0.29 -4.01 1.86
N VAL A 141 -1.41 -3.56 2.41
CA VAL A 141 -1.48 -2.74 3.64
C VAL A 141 -2.37 -3.44 4.64
N ILE A 142 -1.97 -3.44 5.91
CA ILE A 142 -2.83 -3.81 7.04
C ILE A 142 -3.21 -2.54 7.78
N CYS A 143 -4.49 -2.41 8.09
CA CYS A 143 -5.06 -1.33 8.87
C CYS A 143 -5.69 -1.94 10.13
N PHE A 144 -5.35 -1.39 11.28
CA PHE A 144 -5.96 -1.70 12.58
C PHE A 144 -6.79 -0.50 13.04
N HIS A 145 -7.99 -0.77 13.53
CA HIS A 145 -8.83 0.17 14.24
C HIS A 145 -9.14 -0.40 15.61
N SER A 146 -8.79 0.32 16.68
CA SER A 146 -8.94 -0.21 18.03
C SER A 146 -9.08 0.88 19.08
N PRO A 147 -10.04 0.74 20.03
CA PRO A 147 -10.15 1.64 21.18
C PRO A 147 -8.96 1.54 22.14
N GLN A 148 -8.06 0.58 21.95
CA GLN A 148 -6.82 0.45 22.74
C GLN A 148 -5.70 1.34 22.24
N LEU A 149 -5.86 1.92 21.02
CA LEU A 149 -4.94 2.90 20.45
C LEU A 149 -5.35 4.31 20.88
N SER A 150 -4.37 5.17 21.08
CA SER A 150 -4.52 6.61 21.24
C SER A 150 -3.23 7.23 20.72
N LEU A 151 -3.16 7.32 19.40
CA LEU A 151 -1.93 7.64 18.69
C LEU A 151 -1.90 9.11 18.26
N PRO A 152 -0.78 9.81 18.47
CA PRO A 152 -0.57 11.08 17.78
C PRO A 152 -0.46 10.84 16.26
N ASP A 153 -0.70 11.87 15.48
CA ASP A 153 -0.45 11.82 14.04
C ASP A 153 1.06 11.64 13.78
N PHE A 154 1.49 10.45 13.37
CA PHE A 154 2.88 10.18 13.01
C PHE A 154 3.01 9.32 11.76
N SER A 155 4.19 9.38 11.15
CA SER A 155 4.60 8.54 10.04
C SER A 155 6.05 8.09 10.24
N MET A 156 6.27 6.78 10.31
CA MET A 156 7.58 6.15 10.36
C MET A 156 7.83 5.47 9.01
N ARG A 157 8.88 5.91 8.31
CA ARG A 157 9.21 5.43 6.95
C ARG A 157 10.70 5.18 6.82
N ARG A 158 11.09 4.46 5.77
CA ARG A 158 12.50 4.32 5.39
C ARG A 158 13.07 5.68 4.98
N GLU A 159 14.32 5.97 5.37
CA GLU A 159 15.04 7.17 4.97
C GLU A 159 15.14 7.32 3.43
N GLU A 160 15.31 6.21 2.71
CA GLU A 160 15.43 6.18 1.24
C GLU A 160 14.11 6.52 0.50
N TRP A 161 12.99 6.57 1.21
CA TRP A 161 11.65 6.82 0.64
C TRP A 161 11.29 8.32 0.64
N HIS A 162 12.24 9.16 0.26
CA HIS A 162 12.07 10.62 0.11
C HIS A 162 11.15 11.05 -1.03
N HIS A 163 10.47 10.11 -1.69
CA HIS A 163 9.52 10.48 -2.73
C HIS A 163 8.36 11.20 -2.09
N LYS A 164 8.19 12.44 -2.49
CA LYS A 164 7.18 13.43 -2.11
C LYS A 164 5.76 12.84 -2.06
N LEU A 165 5.50 11.96 -1.09
CA LEU A 165 4.19 11.96 -0.49
C LEU A 165 4.06 13.36 0.11
N ARG A 166 2.97 14.05 -0.17
CA ARG A 166 2.74 15.43 0.28
C ARG A 166 3.30 15.59 1.68
N SER A 167 4.22 16.55 1.86
CA SER A 167 4.64 16.91 3.20
C SER A 167 3.40 17.36 3.93
N LYS A 168 2.88 16.55 4.85
CA LYS A 168 1.74 16.95 5.68
C LYS A 168 2.09 18.28 6.33
N LEU A 169 1.22 19.25 6.18
CA LEU A 169 1.43 20.58 6.75
C LEU A 169 1.60 20.43 8.28
N GLY A 170 2.71 20.92 8.83
CA GLY A 170 3.00 20.85 10.25
C GLY A 170 3.71 19.57 10.73
N TYR A 171 4.03 18.62 9.84
CA TYR A 171 4.89 17.48 10.20
C TYR A 171 6.34 17.94 10.23
N GLN A 172 7.04 17.59 11.31
CA GLN A 172 8.48 17.80 11.49
C GLN A 172 9.19 16.47 11.70
N ASP A 173 10.48 16.43 11.43
CA ASP A 173 11.31 15.27 11.68
C ASP A 173 11.54 15.14 13.19
N ILE A 174 11.34 13.93 13.72
CA ILE A 174 11.51 13.62 15.14
C ILE A 174 12.83 12.88 15.30
N ASP A 175 13.75 13.48 16.02
CA ASP A 175 15.07 12.93 16.30
C ASP A 175 15.22 12.52 17.76
N PHE A 176 16.07 11.51 18.02
CA PHE A 176 16.38 10.98 19.34
C PHE A 176 17.89 11.05 19.63
N GLU A 177 18.57 12.11 19.14
CA GLU A 177 20.03 12.23 19.14
C GLU A 177 20.71 11.89 20.49
N SER A 178 20.02 12.09 21.61
CA SER A 178 20.56 11.82 22.96
C SER A 178 20.35 10.39 23.46
N HIS A 179 19.71 9.52 22.62
CA HIS A 179 19.27 8.20 23.10
C HIS A 179 20.10 7.07 22.47
N PRO A 180 20.89 6.31 23.25
CA PRO A 180 21.76 5.26 22.70
C PRO A 180 21.02 4.22 21.87
N THR A 181 19.78 3.86 22.25
CA THR A 181 18.95 2.87 21.58
C THR A 181 18.42 3.37 20.23
N ALA A 182 18.31 4.69 20.07
CA ALA A 182 17.77 5.29 18.85
C ALA A 182 18.74 5.25 17.66
N VAL A 183 20.04 5.09 17.88
CA VAL A 183 21.05 5.15 16.82
C VAL A 183 20.78 4.13 15.70
N GLU A 184 20.46 2.89 16.04
CA GLU A 184 20.15 1.85 15.05
C GLU A 184 18.77 2.05 14.40
N PHE A 185 17.81 2.59 15.13
CA PHE A 185 16.51 2.98 14.61
C PHE A 185 16.65 4.10 13.57
N LEU A 186 17.34 5.17 13.90
CA LEU A 186 17.53 6.34 13.02
C LEU A 186 18.33 6.03 11.75
N LYS A 187 19.17 4.99 11.75
CA LYS A 187 19.82 4.49 10.53
C LYS A 187 18.84 3.82 9.55
N LYS A 188 17.70 3.37 10.04
CA LYS A 188 16.71 2.63 9.23
C LYS A 188 15.50 3.47 8.88
N TYR A 189 15.08 4.36 9.79
CA TYR A 189 13.78 5.02 9.72
C TYR A 189 13.89 6.53 9.93
N LEU A 190 13.06 7.24 9.18
CA LEU A 190 12.70 8.63 9.41
C LEU A 190 11.34 8.65 10.10
N LEU A 191 11.28 9.25 11.29
CA LEU A 191 10.04 9.45 12.04
C LEU A 191 9.60 10.92 11.90
N ARG A 192 8.34 11.13 11.58
CA ARG A 192 7.75 12.46 11.39
C ARG A 192 6.40 12.56 12.07
N GLY A 193 6.04 13.74 12.51
CA GLY A 193 4.70 14.01 13.04
C GLY A 193 4.50 15.44 13.47
N LYS A 194 3.33 15.74 14.04
CA LYS A 194 2.94 17.11 14.46
C LYS A 194 3.33 17.41 15.90
N ASP A 195 3.12 16.46 16.79
CA ASP A 195 3.36 16.59 18.23
C ASP A 195 4.61 15.80 18.63
N GLU A 196 5.75 16.47 18.56
CA GLU A 196 7.04 15.85 18.88
C GLU A 196 7.06 15.27 20.31
N GLN A 197 6.49 15.98 21.29
CA GLN A 197 6.53 15.54 22.69
C GLN A 197 5.76 14.23 22.88
N THR A 198 4.55 14.14 22.36
CA THR A 198 3.71 12.94 22.44
C THR A 198 4.31 11.79 21.65
N ILE A 199 4.90 12.07 20.47
CA ILE A 199 5.56 11.04 19.64
C ILE A 199 6.80 10.51 20.34
N ARG A 200 7.62 11.35 20.96
CA ARG A 200 8.78 10.89 21.75
C ARG A 200 8.37 10.02 22.94
N ALA A 201 7.27 10.34 23.62
CA ALA A 201 6.72 9.54 24.69
C ALA A 201 6.19 8.19 24.21
N LEU A 202 5.60 8.15 22.99
CA LEU A 202 5.11 6.92 22.36
C LEU A 202 6.25 5.99 21.92
N PHE A 203 7.31 6.55 21.33
CA PHE A 203 8.47 5.80 20.84
C PHE A 203 9.48 5.54 21.96
N THR A 204 9.05 4.75 22.96
CA THR A 204 9.90 4.31 24.07
C THR A 204 11.06 3.46 23.58
N ASP A 205 12.04 3.16 24.49
CA ASP A 205 13.15 2.26 24.21
C ASP A 205 12.71 0.91 23.65
N ALA A 206 11.62 0.37 24.17
CA ALA A 206 11.07 -0.90 23.70
C ALA A 206 10.58 -0.80 22.26
N VAL A 207 9.91 0.29 21.89
CA VAL A 207 9.43 0.56 20.52
C VAL A 207 10.61 0.75 19.57
N LEU A 208 11.57 1.59 19.96
CA LEU A 208 12.78 1.86 19.15
C LEU A 208 13.58 0.57 18.92
N THR A 209 13.78 -0.24 19.96
CA THR A 209 14.49 -1.53 19.87
C THR A 209 13.75 -2.52 19.00
N PHE A 210 12.43 -2.61 19.11
CA PHE A 210 11.60 -3.48 18.27
C PHE A 210 11.81 -3.19 16.80
N PHE A 211 11.69 -1.92 16.36
CA PHE A 211 11.87 -1.56 14.97
C PHE A 211 13.34 -1.61 14.53
N ALA A 212 14.28 -1.26 15.38
CA ALA A 212 15.71 -1.40 15.06
C ALA A 212 16.08 -2.86 14.79
N ALA A 213 15.52 -3.82 15.52
CA ALA A 213 15.74 -5.26 15.35
C ALA A 213 14.90 -5.88 14.23
N HIS A 214 13.85 -5.21 13.75
CA HIS A 214 12.96 -5.76 12.72
C HIS A 214 13.74 -6.09 11.44
N PRO A 215 13.61 -7.32 10.87
CA PRO A 215 14.42 -7.74 9.73
C PRO A 215 14.11 -6.91 8.47
N ASP A 216 12.84 -6.61 8.25
CA ASP A 216 12.37 -5.84 7.11
C ASP A 216 12.26 -4.35 7.44
N LYS A 217 12.47 -3.51 6.43
CA LYS A 217 12.20 -2.08 6.54
C LYS A 217 10.72 -1.84 6.23
N VAL A 218 9.96 -1.57 7.27
CA VAL A 218 8.51 -1.39 7.23
C VAL A 218 8.13 0.09 7.32
N CYS A 219 6.91 0.43 6.92
CA CYS A 219 6.29 1.72 7.18
C CYS A 219 5.15 1.53 8.16
N VAL A 220 5.04 2.46 9.11
CA VAL A 220 3.97 2.50 10.11
C VAL A 220 3.49 3.94 10.22
N GLU A 221 2.19 4.11 10.17
CA GLU A 221 1.57 5.41 10.40
C GLU A 221 0.46 5.26 11.42
N GLY A 222 0.32 6.23 12.31
CA GLY A 222 -0.70 6.24 13.35
C GLY A 222 -1.46 7.55 13.38
N SER A 223 -2.74 7.47 13.69
CA SER A 223 -3.62 8.62 13.94
C SER A 223 -4.79 8.16 14.78
N ASP A 224 -4.95 8.74 15.98
CA ASP A 224 -6.04 8.45 16.92
C ASP A 224 -6.15 6.95 17.23
N ASP A 225 -7.23 6.30 16.89
CA ASP A 225 -7.52 4.88 17.11
C ASP A 225 -7.13 3.98 15.91
N GLN A 226 -6.40 4.52 14.94
CA GLN A 226 -6.01 3.84 13.71
C GLN A 226 -4.50 3.69 13.56
N LEU A 227 -4.07 2.52 13.10
CA LEU A 227 -2.69 2.19 12.79
C LEU A 227 -2.63 1.50 11.44
N ILE A 228 -1.76 1.95 10.55
CA ILE A 228 -1.47 1.24 9.30
C ILE A 228 -0.03 0.72 9.29
N TRP A 229 0.14 -0.45 8.70
CA TRP A 229 1.43 -1.10 8.54
C TRP A 229 1.57 -1.70 7.15
N TYR A 230 2.72 -1.52 6.52
CA TYR A 230 3.00 -2.07 5.19
C TYR A 230 4.51 -2.14 4.91
N GLN A 231 4.86 -2.98 3.93
CA GLN A 231 6.20 -3.02 3.33
C GLN A 231 6.15 -2.28 1.99
N PRO A 232 6.88 -1.16 1.83
CA PRO A 232 6.74 -0.32 0.66
C PRO A 232 6.97 -1.05 -0.68
N GLY A 233 5.97 -0.96 -1.57
CA GLY A 233 6.01 -1.56 -2.90
C GLY A 233 5.96 -3.09 -2.92
N LYS A 234 5.65 -3.74 -1.79
CA LYS A 234 5.53 -5.19 -1.71
C LYS A 234 4.07 -5.62 -1.76
N ILE A 235 3.76 -6.45 -2.73
CA ILE A 235 2.49 -7.17 -2.82
C ILE A 235 2.68 -8.52 -2.14
N ILE A 236 1.80 -8.84 -1.19
CA ILE A 236 1.82 -10.11 -0.47
C ILE A 236 0.93 -11.11 -1.22
N GLU A 237 1.43 -12.31 -1.46
CA GLU A 237 0.60 -13.34 -2.06
C GLU A 237 -0.49 -13.78 -1.08
N PRO A 238 -1.70 -14.14 -1.57
CA PRO A 238 -2.82 -14.50 -0.70
C PRO A 238 -2.47 -15.60 0.31
N GLU A 239 -1.63 -16.54 -0.07
CA GLU A 239 -1.17 -17.64 0.77
C GLU A 239 -0.31 -17.17 1.95
N ASP A 240 0.36 -16.02 1.80
CA ASP A 240 1.26 -15.43 2.81
C ASP A 240 0.57 -14.38 3.69
N ILE A 241 -0.68 -14.00 3.37
CA ILE A 241 -1.45 -13.01 4.16
C ILE A 241 -1.55 -13.39 5.64
N PRO A 242 -1.81 -14.65 6.05
CA PRO A 242 -1.88 -15.00 7.47
C PRO A 242 -0.56 -14.73 8.21
N ALA A 243 0.59 -15.01 7.59
CA ALA A 243 1.90 -14.71 8.16
C ALA A 243 2.13 -13.21 8.25
N PHE A 244 1.77 -12.46 7.20
CA PHE A 244 1.85 -11.01 7.14
C PHE A 244 0.96 -10.33 8.20
N MET A 245 -0.26 -10.84 8.41
CA MET A 245 -1.15 -10.37 9.48
C MET A 245 -0.55 -10.62 10.86
N LYS A 246 0.10 -11.76 11.08
CA LYS A 246 0.78 -12.05 12.35
C LYS A 246 1.90 -11.04 12.64
N GLU A 247 2.70 -10.69 11.64
CA GLU A 247 3.73 -9.63 11.78
C GLU A 247 3.09 -8.28 12.10
N GLY A 248 2.03 -7.89 11.36
CA GLY A 248 1.28 -6.67 11.61
C GLY A 248 0.69 -6.62 13.01
N PHE A 249 0.20 -7.75 13.50
CA PHE A 249 -0.32 -7.84 14.87
C PHE A 249 0.76 -7.61 15.94
N GLU A 250 1.98 -8.10 15.74
CA GLU A 250 3.09 -7.77 16.65
C GLU A 250 3.40 -6.27 16.65
N VAL A 251 3.32 -5.61 15.47
CA VAL A 251 3.44 -4.15 15.37
C VAL A 251 2.31 -3.45 16.12
N PHE A 252 1.05 -3.87 15.93
CA PHE A 252 -0.10 -3.33 16.66
C PHE A 252 0.11 -3.42 18.19
N ARG A 253 0.51 -4.59 18.69
CA ARG A 253 0.73 -4.82 20.13
C ARG A 253 1.79 -3.92 20.75
N VAL A 254 2.78 -3.50 19.98
CA VAL A 254 3.82 -2.58 20.45
C VAL A 254 3.23 -1.22 20.82
N PHE A 255 2.19 -0.78 20.09
CA PHE A 255 1.52 0.50 20.34
C PHE A 255 0.27 0.38 21.23
N ALA A 256 -0.43 -0.75 21.21
CA ALA A 256 -1.64 -0.98 22.01
C ALA A 256 -1.36 -1.27 23.50
N ARG A 257 -0.12 -1.65 23.85
CA ARG A 257 0.25 -1.85 25.27
C ARG A 257 0.16 -0.52 25.98
N LYS A 258 -0.75 -0.42 26.96
CA LYS A 258 -0.76 0.71 27.89
C LYS A 258 0.66 0.87 28.44
N GLN A 259 1.26 2.01 28.14
CA GLN A 259 2.50 2.42 28.79
C GLN A 259 2.16 2.72 30.25
N ASN A 260 2.38 1.73 31.14
CA ASN A 260 2.26 1.91 32.59
C ASN A 260 3.49 2.65 33.10
#